data_13e063c52ba5cf5df52c8ea2478157ef
#
_entry.id   13e063c52ba5cf5df52c8ea2478157ef
#
_cell.length_a   1.000
_cell.length_b   1.000
_cell.length_c   1.000
_cell.angle_alpha   90.00
_cell.angle_beta   90.00
_cell.angle_gamma   90.00
#
_symmetry.space_group_name_H-M   'P 1'
#
loop_
_entity.id
_entity.type
_entity.pdbx_description
1 polymer ?
#
loop_
_entity_poly.entity_id
_entity_poly.type
_entity_poly.pdbx_seq_one_letter_code
_entity_poly.pdbx_strand_id
1 'polypeptide(L)'
;MELLFKEEHHAVRATARKFADEVVAPRARTLDENEEFPADIVKQMAALGFMGLPYPEQYGGAGLDMLAYAIAVEEIARACGSTAITLAAHVSLGCGPVANYGSEEQKRRFLTPMAKGEAIGAFGLTEPDAGSDAAGTRTHAEKVAGGWCVNGSKIYITNGSVAKYVTFTARTAPGQGTRGISAFIMDTATPGFSVGKREKKMGLRGSDTVAITFEDCIVPEENLIGDPSTGFKTFMRTLTGGRISIGALALGLAQGAYEHSVRYAKTRHQFGQPISSFQAVQFLLADMAVRIEASRLMVYHAALLKDAGREHVKESAMAKLFASEAGNWVTDKAIQIHGGLGYCRDVPVERMHRDVKLMEIGEGTSEIQRLLIAREILRCV
;
A
#
# COMPACT_ATOMS: atom_id res chain seq x y z
N MET A 1 -17.64 10.31 11.41
CA MET A 1 -16.81 9.10 11.56
C MET A 1 -16.09 9.03 12.92
N GLU A 2 -15.49 10.12 13.40
CA GLU A 2 -14.81 10.12 14.71
C GLU A 2 -15.69 9.70 15.89
N LEU A 3 -17.00 9.86 15.78
CA LEU A 3 -17.97 9.35 16.76
C LEU A 3 -17.97 7.80 16.89
N LEU A 4 -17.40 7.09 15.92
CA LEU A 4 -17.25 5.64 15.92
C LEU A 4 -15.87 5.18 16.38
N PHE A 5 -14.98 6.12 16.68
CA PHE A 5 -13.62 5.79 17.11
C PHE A 5 -13.64 5.32 18.55
N LYS A 6 -12.90 4.23 18.77
CA LYS A 6 -12.53 3.77 20.10
C LYS A 6 -11.30 4.54 20.57
N GLU A 7 -10.99 4.44 21.85
CA GLU A 7 -9.81 5.07 22.45
C GLU A 7 -8.50 4.66 21.75
N GLU A 8 -8.40 3.41 21.35
CA GLU A 8 -7.25 2.88 20.60
C GLU A 8 -7.03 3.57 19.24
N HIS A 9 -8.11 3.93 18.52
CA HIS A 9 -8.02 4.65 17.25
C HIS A 9 -7.46 6.07 17.43
N HIS A 10 -7.89 6.76 18.50
CA HIS A 10 -7.35 8.06 18.85
C HIS A 10 -5.88 7.98 19.25
N ALA A 11 -5.49 6.96 20.02
CA ALA A 11 -4.11 6.71 20.43
C ALA A 11 -3.21 6.42 19.22
N VAL A 12 -3.65 5.55 18.30
CA VAL A 12 -2.92 5.25 17.05
C VAL A 12 -2.77 6.51 16.20
N ARG A 13 -3.83 7.31 16.03
CA ARG A 13 -3.77 8.56 15.28
C ARG A 13 -2.76 9.52 15.88
N ALA A 14 -2.82 9.74 17.19
CA ALA A 14 -1.91 10.66 17.87
C ALA A 14 -0.45 10.20 17.76
N THR A 15 -0.18 8.90 17.95
CA THR A 15 1.16 8.32 17.86
C THR A 15 1.69 8.39 16.44
N ALA A 16 0.88 8.00 15.44
CA ALA A 16 1.27 8.03 14.03
C ALA A 16 1.50 9.46 13.53
N ARG A 17 0.65 10.42 13.93
CA ARG A 17 0.82 11.84 13.60
C ARG A 17 2.10 12.40 14.18
N LYS A 18 2.36 12.17 15.47
CA LYS A 18 3.59 12.62 16.12
C LYS A 18 4.82 12.05 15.42
N PHE A 19 4.82 10.74 15.17
CA PHE A 19 5.91 10.07 14.46
C PHE A 19 6.09 10.63 13.04
N ALA A 20 4.99 10.85 12.32
CA ALA A 20 5.02 11.43 10.98
C ALA A 20 5.62 12.84 10.97
N ASP A 21 5.25 13.69 11.93
CA ASP A 21 5.73 15.07 12.00
C ASP A 21 7.18 15.17 12.48
N GLU A 22 7.56 14.41 13.51
CA GLU A 22 8.87 14.54 14.15
C GLU A 22 9.97 13.73 13.47
N VAL A 23 9.63 12.58 12.84
CA VAL A 23 10.61 11.65 12.28
C VAL A 23 10.53 11.57 10.76
N VAL A 24 9.33 11.42 10.19
CA VAL A 24 9.16 11.15 8.75
C VAL A 24 9.27 12.43 7.92
N ALA A 25 8.53 13.49 8.28
CA ALA A 25 8.46 14.73 7.50
C ALA A 25 9.84 15.40 7.30
N PRO A 26 10.73 15.48 8.30
CA PRO A 26 12.05 16.08 8.11
C PRO A 26 12.94 15.34 7.09
N ARG A 27 12.70 14.04 6.90
CA ARG A 27 13.49 13.19 6.01
C ARG A 27 12.90 13.04 4.61
N ALA A 28 11.61 13.37 4.45
CA ALA A 28 10.84 13.05 3.24
C ALA A 28 11.44 13.65 1.94
N ARG A 29 12.00 14.87 2.00
CA ARG A 29 12.67 15.49 0.86
C ARG A 29 13.94 14.73 0.46
N THR A 30 14.83 14.47 1.41
CA THR A 30 16.09 13.76 1.18
C THR A 30 15.87 12.35 0.65
N LEU A 31 14.88 11.63 1.18
CA LEU A 31 14.50 10.30 0.71
C LEU A 31 14.05 10.31 -0.77
N ASP A 32 13.29 11.34 -1.18
CA ASP A 32 12.87 11.51 -2.57
C ASP A 32 14.04 11.88 -3.48
N GLU A 33 14.85 12.89 -3.10
CA GLU A 33 15.98 13.38 -3.90
C GLU A 33 17.05 12.31 -4.12
N ASN A 34 17.41 11.58 -3.08
CA ASN A 34 18.42 10.53 -3.11
C ASN A 34 17.88 9.16 -3.55
N GLU A 35 16.55 9.02 -3.71
CA GLU A 35 15.90 7.74 -3.96
C GLU A 35 16.27 6.70 -2.87
N GLU A 36 16.39 7.12 -1.62
CA GLU A 36 16.91 6.33 -0.50
C GLU A 36 15.78 5.58 0.23
N PHE A 37 15.98 4.28 0.48
CA PHE A 37 15.06 3.49 1.29
C PHE A 37 15.18 3.90 2.78
N PRO A 38 14.07 4.18 3.47
CA PRO A 38 14.06 4.71 4.84
C PRO A 38 14.27 3.63 5.92
N ALA A 39 15.39 2.91 5.88
CA ALA A 39 15.64 1.75 6.75
C ALA A 39 15.58 2.08 8.26
N ASP A 40 16.08 3.25 8.65
CA ASP A 40 16.04 3.76 10.02
C ASP A 40 14.60 4.09 10.48
N ILE A 41 13.79 4.67 9.60
CA ILE A 41 12.38 4.97 9.86
C ILE A 41 11.58 3.66 9.97
N VAL A 42 11.86 2.67 9.11
CA VAL A 42 11.21 1.34 9.17
C VAL A 42 11.48 0.66 10.51
N LYS A 43 12.71 0.72 11.01
CA LYS A 43 13.05 0.19 12.36
C LYS A 43 12.27 0.88 13.47
N GLN A 44 12.08 2.19 13.37
CA GLN A 44 11.28 2.94 14.35
C GLN A 44 9.78 2.61 14.22
N MET A 45 9.25 2.41 13.01
CA MET A 45 7.89 1.91 12.82
C MET A 45 7.70 0.52 13.44
N ALA A 46 8.70 -0.35 13.34
CA ALA A 46 8.69 -1.66 14.00
C ALA A 46 8.63 -1.52 15.53
N ALA A 47 9.45 -0.66 16.11
CA ALA A 47 9.46 -0.40 17.56
C ALA A 47 8.12 0.18 18.07
N LEU A 48 7.38 0.89 17.22
CA LEU A 48 6.03 1.38 17.52
C LEU A 48 4.92 0.35 17.24
N GLY A 49 5.26 -0.84 16.79
CA GLY A 49 4.29 -1.89 16.43
C GLY A 49 3.55 -1.69 15.11
N PHE A 50 3.93 -0.68 14.31
CA PHE A 50 3.21 -0.36 13.07
C PHE A 50 3.32 -1.46 12.01
N MET A 51 4.41 -2.24 12.02
CA MET A 51 4.65 -3.31 11.06
C MET A 51 3.70 -4.51 11.21
N GLY A 52 3.01 -4.61 12.34
CA GLY A 52 2.06 -5.69 12.63
C GLY A 52 0.72 -5.22 13.18
N LEU A 53 0.30 -3.96 12.94
CA LEU A 53 -0.88 -3.36 13.55
C LEU A 53 -2.13 -4.27 13.56
N PRO A 54 -2.60 -4.84 12.43
CA PRO A 54 -3.85 -5.60 12.41
C PRO A 54 -3.66 -7.10 12.72
N TYR A 55 -2.45 -7.51 13.11
CA TYR A 55 -2.18 -8.94 13.36
C TYR A 55 -2.25 -9.28 14.84
N PRO A 56 -2.69 -10.52 15.18
CA PRO A 56 -2.83 -10.94 16.57
C PRO A 56 -1.50 -10.89 17.34
N GLU A 57 -1.58 -10.56 18.63
CA GLU A 57 -0.43 -10.50 19.54
C GLU A 57 0.36 -11.81 19.62
N GLN A 58 -0.33 -12.96 19.52
CA GLN A 58 0.32 -14.28 19.49
C GLN A 58 1.32 -14.47 18.34
N TYR A 59 1.24 -13.64 17.28
CA TYR A 59 2.19 -13.59 16.18
C TYR A 59 3.05 -12.32 16.21
N GLY A 60 3.07 -11.61 17.34
CA GLY A 60 3.89 -10.40 17.51
C GLY A 60 3.31 -9.13 16.87
N GLY A 61 2.05 -9.16 16.47
CA GLY A 61 1.31 -7.98 16.03
C GLY A 61 0.76 -7.18 17.21
N ALA A 62 0.13 -6.04 16.92
CA ALA A 62 -0.47 -5.17 17.94
C ALA A 62 -1.90 -5.55 18.33
N GLY A 63 -2.52 -6.52 17.64
CA GLY A 63 -3.89 -6.98 17.94
C GLY A 63 -4.98 -5.94 17.64
N LEU A 64 -4.67 -4.89 16.88
CA LEU A 64 -5.61 -3.83 16.52
C LEU A 64 -6.42 -4.20 15.28
N ASP A 65 -7.36 -3.32 14.90
CA ASP A 65 -8.24 -3.55 13.76
C ASP A 65 -7.72 -2.87 12.46
N MET A 66 -8.42 -3.11 11.35
CA MET A 66 -8.08 -2.55 10.05
C MET A 66 -8.27 -1.03 10.01
N LEU A 67 -9.20 -0.49 10.78
CA LEU A 67 -9.40 0.95 10.88
C LEU A 67 -8.19 1.63 11.54
N ALA A 68 -7.65 1.07 12.62
CA ALA A 68 -6.43 1.55 13.26
C ALA A 68 -5.24 1.57 12.27
N TYR A 69 -5.10 0.49 11.47
CA TYR A 69 -4.08 0.41 10.45
C TYR A 69 -4.27 1.46 9.33
N ALA A 70 -5.49 1.66 8.85
CA ALA A 70 -5.79 2.68 7.84
C ALA A 70 -5.47 4.10 8.36
N ILE A 71 -5.78 4.40 9.63
CA ILE A 71 -5.42 5.66 10.30
C ILE A 71 -3.90 5.86 10.32
N ALA A 72 -3.14 4.82 10.69
CA ALA A 72 -1.68 4.92 10.73
C ALA A 72 -1.09 5.18 9.33
N VAL A 73 -1.60 4.50 8.29
CA VAL A 73 -1.17 4.73 6.90
C VAL A 73 -1.50 6.15 6.44
N GLU A 74 -2.71 6.67 6.74
CA GLU A 74 -3.12 8.04 6.42
C GLU A 74 -2.15 9.06 7.04
N GLU A 75 -1.86 8.95 8.34
CA GLU A 75 -1.01 9.91 9.05
C GLU A 75 0.45 9.89 8.56
N ILE A 76 1.00 8.71 8.27
CA ILE A 76 2.35 8.59 7.70
C ILE A 76 2.39 9.12 6.27
N ALA A 77 1.38 8.83 5.45
CA ALA A 77 1.28 9.29 4.06
C ALA A 77 1.16 10.81 3.96
N ARG A 78 0.51 11.45 4.94
CA ARG A 78 0.42 12.90 5.06
C ARG A 78 1.80 13.58 5.07
N ALA A 79 2.80 12.90 5.60
CA ALA A 79 4.19 13.39 5.64
C ALA A 79 5.04 12.86 4.47
N CYS A 80 4.92 11.57 4.13
CA CYS A 80 5.74 10.92 3.11
C CYS A 80 5.08 9.69 2.50
N GLY A 81 4.72 9.78 1.21
CA GLY A 81 4.16 8.66 0.45
C GLY A 81 5.09 7.45 0.37
N SER A 82 6.39 7.67 0.21
CA SER A 82 7.38 6.58 0.11
C SER A 82 7.46 5.73 1.38
N THR A 83 7.43 6.35 2.56
CA THR A 83 7.40 5.64 3.84
C THR A 83 6.07 4.90 4.03
N ALA A 84 4.96 5.54 3.66
CA ALA A 84 3.63 4.94 3.79
C ALA A 84 3.42 3.73 2.87
N ILE A 85 3.90 3.77 1.62
CA ILE A 85 3.78 2.61 0.70
C ILE A 85 4.67 1.44 1.15
N THR A 86 5.83 1.71 1.74
CA THR A 86 6.68 0.67 2.33
C THR A 86 5.94 -0.08 3.43
N LEU A 87 5.28 0.65 4.34
CA LEU A 87 4.43 0.07 5.38
C LEU A 87 3.22 -0.66 4.79
N ALA A 88 2.50 -0.01 3.87
CA ALA A 88 1.28 -0.55 3.28
C ALA A 88 1.53 -1.87 2.53
N ALA A 89 2.56 -1.91 1.70
CA ALA A 89 2.92 -3.12 0.96
C ALA A 89 3.40 -4.25 1.88
N HIS A 90 4.13 -3.93 2.93
CA HIS A 90 4.57 -4.92 3.91
C HIS A 90 3.37 -5.53 4.66
N VAL A 91 2.55 -4.70 5.30
CA VAL A 91 1.44 -5.18 6.14
C VAL A 91 0.35 -5.82 5.31
N SER A 92 -0.21 -5.12 4.30
CA SER A 92 -1.38 -5.62 3.58
C SER A 92 -1.04 -6.73 2.59
N LEU A 93 0.11 -6.66 1.92
CA LEU A 93 0.48 -7.57 0.84
C LEU A 93 1.51 -8.62 1.25
N GLY A 94 2.63 -8.20 1.82
CA GLY A 94 3.70 -9.12 2.24
C GLY A 94 3.23 -10.11 3.32
N CYS A 95 2.60 -9.61 4.37
CA CYS A 95 2.07 -10.42 5.47
C CYS A 95 0.71 -11.05 5.15
N GLY A 96 -0.14 -10.36 4.37
CA GLY A 96 -1.55 -10.71 4.17
C GLY A 96 -1.82 -12.15 3.73
N PRO A 97 -1.15 -12.72 2.72
CA PRO A 97 -1.37 -14.10 2.29
C PRO A 97 -1.12 -15.11 3.40
N VAL A 98 -0.05 -14.95 4.17
CA VAL A 98 0.30 -15.85 5.27
C VAL A 98 -0.66 -15.68 6.45
N ALA A 99 -0.97 -14.44 6.81
CA ALA A 99 -1.86 -14.14 7.92
C ALA A 99 -3.26 -14.75 7.74
N ASN A 100 -3.80 -14.67 6.52
CA ASN A 100 -5.18 -15.07 6.23
C ASN A 100 -5.32 -16.52 5.78
N TYR A 101 -4.29 -17.10 5.16
CA TYR A 101 -4.39 -18.42 4.49
C TYR A 101 -3.25 -19.38 4.85
N GLY A 102 -2.24 -18.92 5.56
CA GLY A 102 -1.13 -19.76 6.01
C GLY A 102 -1.54 -20.72 7.14
N SER A 103 -0.85 -21.85 7.23
CA SER A 103 -0.95 -22.76 8.38
C SER A 103 -0.42 -22.10 9.66
N GLU A 104 -0.73 -22.68 10.82
CA GLU A 104 -0.20 -22.19 12.10
C GLU A 104 1.34 -22.19 12.13
N GLU A 105 1.96 -23.19 11.51
CA GLU A 105 3.41 -23.27 11.39
C GLU A 105 3.96 -22.14 10.49
N GLN A 106 3.33 -21.90 9.33
CA GLN A 106 3.69 -20.79 8.45
C GLN A 106 3.53 -19.44 9.15
N LYS A 107 2.46 -19.22 9.90
CA LYS A 107 2.26 -17.97 10.68
C LYS A 107 3.37 -17.79 11.72
N ARG A 108 3.71 -18.84 12.47
CA ARG A 108 4.80 -18.76 13.45
C ARG A 108 6.16 -18.50 12.79
N ARG A 109 6.43 -19.17 11.68
CA ARG A 109 7.72 -19.10 10.97
C ARG A 109 7.91 -17.80 10.21
N PHE A 110 6.89 -17.30 9.52
CA PHE A 110 6.98 -16.18 8.58
C PHE A 110 6.25 -14.93 9.08
N LEU A 111 5.00 -15.06 9.55
CA LEU A 111 4.23 -13.88 9.97
C LEU A 111 4.82 -13.25 11.24
N THR A 112 5.24 -14.06 12.21
CA THR A 112 5.77 -13.52 13.49
C THR A 112 6.95 -12.57 13.31
N PRO A 113 8.04 -12.93 12.60
CA PRO A 113 9.13 -11.97 12.38
C PRO A 113 8.71 -10.78 11.51
N MET A 114 7.77 -10.95 10.56
CA MET A 114 7.25 -9.84 9.77
C MET A 114 6.40 -8.88 10.62
N ALA A 115 5.49 -9.39 11.43
CA ALA A 115 4.62 -8.56 12.29
C ALA A 115 5.41 -7.79 13.35
N LYS A 116 6.51 -8.36 13.87
CA LYS A 116 7.46 -7.66 14.75
C LYS A 116 8.34 -6.64 14.01
N GLY A 117 8.36 -6.64 12.67
CA GLY A 117 9.25 -5.82 11.87
C GLY A 117 10.72 -6.27 11.89
N GLU A 118 11.00 -7.49 12.35
CA GLU A 118 12.33 -8.14 12.27
C GLU A 118 12.66 -8.57 10.84
N ALA A 119 11.62 -8.77 10.01
CA ALA A 119 11.70 -9.10 8.61
C ALA A 119 10.71 -8.25 7.80
N ILE A 120 11.11 -7.85 6.59
CA ILE A 120 10.21 -7.18 5.64
C ILE A 120 9.65 -8.23 4.69
N GLY A 121 8.34 -8.13 4.39
CA GLY A 121 7.66 -8.94 3.40
C GLY A 121 7.43 -8.19 2.08
N ALA A 122 7.50 -8.93 0.97
CA ALA A 122 7.15 -8.46 -0.37
C ALA A 122 6.09 -9.36 -1.02
N PHE A 123 5.47 -8.87 -2.12
CA PHE A 123 4.35 -9.53 -2.80
C PHE A 123 4.58 -9.58 -4.31
N GLY A 124 4.81 -10.77 -4.83
CA GLY A 124 5.13 -11.04 -6.23
C GLY A 124 3.90 -11.53 -7.01
N LEU A 125 3.13 -10.61 -7.62
CA LEU A 125 2.01 -10.95 -8.50
C LEU A 125 2.30 -10.57 -9.94
N THR A 126 2.60 -9.31 -10.20
CA THR A 126 2.74 -8.71 -11.54
C THR A 126 3.95 -9.26 -12.28
N GLU A 127 3.76 -9.59 -13.54
CA GLU A 127 4.81 -10.04 -14.48
C GLU A 127 4.90 -9.08 -15.67
N PRO A 128 5.96 -9.14 -16.49
CA PRO A 128 6.11 -8.28 -17.67
C PRO A 128 4.88 -8.30 -18.61
N ASP A 129 4.26 -9.46 -18.79
CA ASP A 129 3.10 -9.66 -19.66
C ASP A 129 1.78 -9.86 -18.91
N ALA A 130 1.76 -9.76 -17.58
CA ALA A 130 0.59 -10.01 -16.73
C ALA A 130 0.45 -8.97 -15.62
N GLY A 131 -0.18 -7.84 -15.93
CA GLY A 131 -0.54 -6.78 -15.00
C GLY A 131 -2.01 -6.83 -14.60
N SER A 132 -2.87 -6.07 -15.29
CA SER A 132 -4.34 -6.09 -15.08
C SER A 132 -4.94 -7.47 -15.38
N ASP A 133 -4.39 -8.20 -16.34
CA ASP A 133 -4.66 -9.63 -16.54
C ASP A 133 -3.72 -10.48 -15.67
N ALA A 134 -3.95 -10.46 -14.36
CA ALA A 134 -3.13 -11.21 -13.41
C ALA A 134 -3.24 -12.75 -13.59
N ALA A 135 -4.28 -13.23 -14.26
CA ALA A 135 -4.43 -14.66 -14.59
C ALA A 135 -3.46 -15.13 -15.68
N GLY A 136 -2.90 -14.18 -16.45
CA GLY A 136 -1.91 -14.45 -17.49
C GLY A 136 -0.51 -14.80 -16.97
N THR A 137 -0.34 -15.04 -15.66
CA THR A 137 0.97 -15.37 -15.05
C THR A 137 1.66 -16.52 -15.75
N ARG A 138 2.96 -16.36 -16.04
CA ARG A 138 3.84 -17.33 -16.71
C ARG A 138 4.85 -17.97 -15.76
N THR A 139 5.18 -17.30 -14.64
CA THR A 139 5.97 -17.94 -13.57
C THR A 139 5.34 -19.27 -13.25
N HIS A 140 6.12 -20.35 -13.28
CA HIS A 140 5.65 -21.72 -13.07
C HIS A 140 6.42 -22.43 -11.96
N ALA A 141 5.80 -23.43 -11.40
CA ALA A 141 6.39 -24.27 -10.37
C ALA A 141 6.07 -25.73 -10.67
N GLU A 142 7.11 -26.53 -10.78
CA GLU A 142 7.02 -27.97 -11.03
C GLU A 142 7.34 -28.77 -9.77
N LYS A 143 6.59 -29.82 -9.52
CA LYS A 143 6.82 -30.71 -8.37
C LYS A 143 8.12 -31.45 -8.55
N VAL A 144 8.99 -31.38 -7.55
CA VAL A 144 10.28 -32.07 -7.51
C VAL A 144 10.50 -32.73 -6.15
N ALA A 145 11.55 -33.51 -6.01
CA ALA A 145 11.94 -34.05 -4.71
C ALA A 145 12.25 -32.88 -3.74
N GLY A 146 11.59 -32.84 -2.62
CA GLY A 146 11.77 -31.80 -1.59
C GLY A 146 10.91 -30.56 -1.75
N GLY A 147 10.05 -30.44 -2.77
CA GLY A 147 9.16 -29.30 -2.92
C GLY A 147 8.79 -28.95 -4.36
N TRP A 148 8.98 -27.68 -4.71
CA TRP A 148 8.62 -27.08 -5.99
C TRP A 148 9.81 -26.35 -6.61
N CYS A 149 10.17 -26.69 -7.84
CA CYS A 149 11.15 -25.94 -8.63
C CYS A 149 10.44 -24.78 -9.33
N VAL A 150 10.79 -23.55 -8.96
CA VAL A 150 10.13 -22.32 -9.44
C VAL A 150 11.01 -21.60 -10.45
N ASN A 151 10.43 -21.27 -11.60
CA ASN A 151 11.07 -20.51 -12.67
C ASN A 151 10.16 -19.38 -13.15
N GLY A 152 10.72 -18.18 -13.39
CA GLY A 152 10.01 -17.02 -13.89
C GLY A 152 10.49 -15.72 -13.31
N SER A 153 9.68 -14.66 -13.46
CA SER A 153 10.01 -13.33 -12.96
C SER A 153 8.77 -12.55 -12.55
N LYS A 154 8.94 -11.63 -11.60
CA LYS A 154 7.93 -10.66 -11.20
C LYS A 154 8.51 -9.25 -11.30
N ILE A 155 7.67 -8.27 -11.62
CA ILE A 155 8.09 -6.87 -11.78
C ILE A 155 7.29 -5.94 -10.87
N TYR A 156 7.84 -4.74 -10.63
CA TYR A 156 7.24 -3.71 -9.77
C TYR A 156 7.01 -4.17 -8.33
N ILE A 157 7.95 -4.95 -7.80
CA ILE A 157 7.84 -5.52 -6.46
C ILE A 157 8.33 -4.51 -5.43
N THR A 158 7.37 -3.90 -4.71
CA THR A 158 7.66 -3.02 -3.57
C THR A 158 8.33 -3.81 -2.46
N ASN A 159 9.35 -3.22 -1.86
CA ASN A 159 10.22 -3.82 -0.84
C ASN A 159 11.06 -5.02 -1.33
N GLY A 160 11.08 -5.35 -2.62
CA GLY A 160 11.67 -6.58 -3.12
C GLY A 160 13.16 -6.75 -2.85
N SER A 161 13.96 -5.67 -2.83
CA SER A 161 15.40 -5.75 -2.54
C SER A 161 15.75 -5.78 -1.05
N VAL A 162 14.79 -5.41 -0.19
CA VAL A 162 14.97 -5.34 1.27
C VAL A 162 14.15 -6.41 2.00
N ALA A 163 13.30 -7.13 1.29
CA ALA A 163 12.47 -8.18 1.86
C ALA A 163 13.30 -9.40 2.28
N LYS A 164 12.99 -9.93 3.45
CA LYS A 164 13.44 -11.25 3.90
C LYS A 164 12.57 -12.36 3.31
N TYR A 165 11.28 -12.08 3.17
CA TYR A 165 10.31 -13.05 2.63
C TYR A 165 9.53 -12.44 1.48
N VAL A 166 9.27 -13.26 0.45
CA VAL A 166 8.40 -12.92 -0.66
C VAL A 166 7.26 -13.91 -0.77
N THR A 167 6.01 -13.42 -0.77
CA THR A 167 4.85 -14.18 -1.19
C THR A 167 4.63 -13.99 -2.67
N PHE A 168 4.36 -15.06 -3.42
CA PHE A 168 4.21 -14.98 -4.87
C PHE A 168 3.28 -16.04 -5.43
N THR A 169 2.80 -15.79 -6.66
CA THR A 169 2.00 -16.77 -7.42
C THR A 169 2.85 -17.45 -8.47
N ALA A 170 2.61 -18.75 -8.68
CA ALA A 170 3.17 -19.51 -9.78
C ALA A 170 2.14 -20.51 -10.33
N ARG A 171 2.25 -20.82 -11.61
CA ARG A 171 1.41 -21.82 -12.28
C ARG A 171 1.93 -23.22 -11.96
N THR A 172 1.11 -24.02 -11.31
CA THR A 172 1.42 -25.42 -10.93
C THR A 172 0.66 -26.43 -11.76
N ALA A 173 -0.46 -26.03 -12.39
CA ALA A 173 -1.27 -26.91 -13.26
C ALA A 173 -1.66 -26.18 -14.55
N PRO A 174 -0.87 -26.33 -15.65
CA PRO A 174 -1.20 -25.77 -16.94
C PRO A 174 -2.58 -26.20 -17.45
N GLY A 175 -3.28 -25.33 -18.17
CA GLY A 175 -4.59 -25.60 -18.76
C GLY A 175 -5.78 -25.51 -17.79
N GLN A 176 -5.57 -25.31 -16.48
CA GLN A 176 -6.66 -25.18 -15.51
C GLN A 176 -7.07 -23.71 -15.21
N GLY A 177 -6.68 -22.76 -16.05
CA GLY A 177 -6.98 -21.34 -15.85
C GLY A 177 -6.47 -20.82 -14.49
N THR A 178 -7.30 -20.09 -13.75
CA THR A 178 -6.95 -19.55 -12.44
C THR A 178 -6.82 -20.62 -11.34
N ARG A 179 -7.43 -21.80 -11.50
CA ARG A 179 -7.28 -22.92 -10.57
C ARG A 179 -5.92 -23.60 -10.69
N GLY A 180 -5.18 -23.38 -11.78
CA GLY A 180 -3.82 -23.87 -11.94
C GLY A 180 -2.76 -22.94 -11.37
N ILE A 181 -3.13 -21.91 -10.59
CA ILE A 181 -2.21 -20.94 -10.00
C ILE A 181 -2.19 -21.12 -8.47
N SER A 182 -1.02 -21.43 -7.94
CA SER A 182 -0.75 -21.61 -6.51
C SER A 182 -0.09 -20.39 -5.91
N ALA A 183 -0.16 -20.26 -4.58
CA ALA A 183 0.51 -19.21 -3.81
C ALA A 183 1.61 -19.83 -2.94
N PHE A 184 2.73 -19.16 -2.87
CA PHE A 184 3.92 -19.58 -2.13
C PHE A 184 4.46 -18.46 -1.24
N ILE A 185 5.23 -18.84 -0.23
CA ILE A 185 6.14 -17.96 0.50
C ILE A 185 7.55 -18.51 0.46
N MET A 186 8.54 -17.65 0.27
CA MET A 186 9.94 -18.04 0.16
C MET A 186 10.85 -17.04 0.89
N ASP A 187 11.93 -17.54 1.46
CA ASP A 187 13.06 -16.73 1.92
C ASP A 187 13.84 -16.22 0.69
N THR A 188 14.14 -14.94 0.64
CA THR A 188 14.92 -14.35 -0.46
C THR A 188 16.38 -14.82 -0.52
N ALA A 189 16.88 -15.50 0.51
CA ALA A 189 18.17 -16.17 0.49
C ALA A 189 18.15 -17.53 -0.23
N THR A 190 16.99 -18.00 -0.72
CA THR A 190 16.87 -19.25 -1.48
C THR A 190 17.74 -19.20 -2.73
N PRO A 191 18.60 -20.21 -2.98
CA PRO A 191 19.40 -20.27 -4.21
C PRO A 191 18.54 -20.15 -5.46
N GLY A 192 19.03 -19.43 -6.47
CA GLY A 192 18.30 -19.12 -7.71
C GLY A 192 17.37 -17.91 -7.63
N PHE A 193 17.12 -17.34 -6.43
CA PHE A 193 16.43 -16.06 -6.31
C PHE A 193 17.39 -14.91 -6.57
N SER A 194 16.97 -13.96 -7.40
CA SER A 194 17.74 -12.75 -7.66
C SER A 194 16.86 -11.51 -7.74
N VAL A 195 17.47 -10.38 -7.40
CA VAL A 195 16.85 -9.05 -7.42
C VAL A 195 17.43 -8.27 -8.60
N GLY A 196 16.54 -7.75 -9.43
CA GLY A 196 16.91 -6.94 -10.58
C GLY A 196 17.20 -5.48 -10.22
N LYS A 197 17.33 -4.66 -11.26
CA LYS A 197 17.56 -3.24 -11.13
C LYS A 197 16.40 -2.54 -10.45
N ARG A 198 16.72 -1.59 -9.57
CA ARG A 198 15.75 -0.69 -8.96
C ARG A 198 15.12 0.23 -10.00
N GLU A 199 13.80 0.34 -9.96
CA GLU A 199 13.02 1.15 -10.90
C GLU A 199 13.22 2.66 -10.66
N LYS A 200 13.43 3.41 -11.74
CA LYS A 200 13.44 4.87 -11.73
C LYS A 200 12.01 5.37 -11.86
N LYS A 201 11.46 5.92 -10.78
CA LYS A 201 10.03 6.25 -10.69
C LYS A 201 9.76 7.75 -10.74
N MET A 202 8.58 8.12 -11.18
CA MET A 202 8.05 9.48 -11.14
C MET A 202 7.93 9.99 -9.69
N GLY A 203 7.31 9.22 -8.82
CA GLY A 203 7.08 9.48 -7.39
C GLY A 203 7.40 8.25 -6.54
N LEU A 204 7.15 8.35 -5.23
CA LEU A 204 7.47 7.31 -4.24
C LEU A 204 8.94 6.86 -4.37
N ARG A 205 9.83 7.81 -4.63
CA ARG A 205 11.21 7.53 -5.04
C ARG A 205 12.03 6.94 -3.89
N GLY A 206 11.67 7.28 -2.64
CA GLY A 206 12.24 6.66 -1.45
C GLY A 206 11.74 5.24 -1.15
N SER A 207 10.72 4.74 -1.86
CA SER A 207 10.29 3.35 -1.75
C SER A 207 11.09 2.45 -2.67
N ASP A 208 11.48 1.28 -2.19
CA ASP A 208 12.13 0.26 -2.99
C ASP A 208 11.12 -0.41 -3.95
N THR A 209 11.50 -0.54 -5.22
CA THR A 209 10.68 -1.22 -6.24
C THR A 209 11.61 -1.86 -7.25
N VAL A 210 11.53 -3.18 -7.42
CA VAL A 210 12.45 -3.97 -8.25
C VAL A 210 11.70 -5.03 -9.05
N ALA A 211 12.38 -5.60 -10.05
CA ALA A 211 12.05 -6.91 -10.57
C ALA A 211 12.69 -7.99 -9.67
N ILE A 212 12.09 -9.17 -9.60
CA ILE A 212 12.65 -10.37 -8.97
C ILE A 212 12.58 -11.53 -9.96
N THR A 213 13.57 -12.41 -9.91
CA THR A 213 13.67 -13.56 -10.81
C THR A 213 13.86 -14.84 -9.99
N PHE A 214 13.27 -15.92 -10.48
CA PHE A 214 13.39 -17.28 -9.96
C PHE A 214 14.06 -18.13 -11.05
N GLU A 215 15.20 -18.70 -10.74
CA GLU A 215 15.95 -19.59 -11.63
C GLU A 215 16.22 -20.90 -10.87
N ASP A 216 15.43 -21.92 -11.16
CA ASP A 216 15.48 -23.21 -10.47
C ASP A 216 15.40 -23.10 -8.93
N CYS A 217 14.61 -22.15 -8.42
CA CYS A 217 14.41 -21.98 -6.99
C CYS A 217 13.65 -23.15 -6.40
N ILE A 218 14.26 -23.90 -5.49
CA ILE A 218 13.59 -24.98 -4.76
C ILE A 218 12.86 -24.41 -3.55
N VAL A 219 11.54 -24.38 -3.65
CA VAL A 219 10.64 -23.93 -2.58
C VAL A 219 10.09 -25.16 -1.88
N PRO A 220 10.32 -25.36 -0.56
CA PRO A 220 9.81 -26.48 0.20
C PRO A 220 8.29 -26.63 0.08
N GLU A 221 7.78 -27.86 0.18
CA GLU A 221 6.35 -28.15 0.05
C GLU A 221 5.51 -27.41 1.10
N GLU A 222 6.00 -27.34 2.32
CA GLU A 222 5.38 -26.65 3.44
C GLU A 222 5.30 -25.13 3.27
N ASN A 223 5.94 -24.56 2.26
CA ASN A 223 5.88 -23.15 1.93
C ASN A 223 4.77 -22.79 0.91
N LEU A 224 4.00 -23.78 0.45
CA LEU A 224 2.78 -23.55 -0.31
C LEU A 224 1.70 -22.99 0.62
N ILE A 225 1.09 -21.86 0.26
CA ILE A 225 0.07 -21.19 1.07
C ILE A 225 -1.32 -21.70 0.67
N GLY A 226 -2.00 -22.34 1.60
CA GLY A 226 -3.33 -22.89 1.38
C GLY A 226 -3.34 -24.09 0.43
N ASP A 227 -4.39 -24.23 -0.37
CA ASP A 227 -4.55 -25.30 -1.36
C ASP A 227 -3.94 -24.88 -2.71
N PRO A 228 -3.27 -25.77 -3.46
CA PRO A 228 -2.68 -25.46 -4.76
C PRO A 228 -3.64 -24.80 -5.75
N SER A 229 -4.93 -25.17 -5.73
CA SER A 229 -5.94 -24.64 -6.65
C SER A 229 -6.51 -23.28 -6.25
N THR A 230 -6.11 -22.72 -5.10
CA THR A 230 -6.69 -21.50 -4.53
C THR A 230 -5.77 -20.29 -4.54
N GLY A 231 -4.52 -20.42 -4.97
CA GLY A 231 -3.51 -19.37 -4.88
C GLY A 231 -3.92 -18.06 -5.55
N PHE A 232 -4.51 -18.11 -6.75
CA PHE A 232 -5.04 -16.92 -7.41
C PHE A 232 -6.13 -16.23 -6.57
N LYS A 233 -7.07 -16.99 -6.02
CA LYS A 233 -8.14 -16.47 -5.16
C LYS A 233 -7.58 -15.85 -3.88
N THR A 234 -6.57 -16.47 -3.28
CA THR A 234 -5.84 -15.96 -2.11
C THR A 234 -5.26 -14.59 -2.39
N PHE A 235 -4.57 -14.43 -3.51
CA PHE A 235 -3.97 -13.14 -3.91
C PHE A 235 -5.02 -12.07 -4.23
N MET A 236 -6.08 -12.42 -4.95
CA MET A 236 -7.16 -11.46 -5.24
C MET A 236 -7.88 -10.98 -3.97
N ARG A 237 -8.10 -11.84 -2.99
CA ARG A 237 -8.67 -11.48 -1.69
C ARG A 237 -7.70 -10.62 -0.85
N THR A 238 -6.41 -10.91 -0.90
CA THR A 238 -5.37 -10.08 -0.26
C THR A 238 -5.41 -8.66 -0.83
N LEU A 239 -5.47 -8.50 -2.15
CA LEU A 239 -5.62 -7.19 -2.80
C LEU A 239 -6.89 -6.45 -2.37
N THR A 240 -7.97 -7.15 -2.03
CA THR A 240 -9.19 -6.49 -1.54
C THR A 240 -8.93 -5.74 -0.23
N GLY A 241 -8.17 -6.31 0.67
CA GLY A 241 -7.70 -5.62 1.89
C GLY A 241 -6.68 -4.52 1.60
N GLY A 242 -5.77 -4.76 0.65
CA GLY A 242 -4.76 -3.79 0.22
C GLY A 242 -5.35 -2.49 -0.35
N ARG A 243 -6.49 -2.57 -1.06
CA ARG A 243 -7.18 -1.38 -1.57
C ARG A 243 -7.57 -0.37 -0.48
N ILE A 244 -7.87 -0.83 0.74
CA ILE A 244 -8.16 0.05 1.88
C ILE A 244 -6.91 0.86 2.24
N SER A 245 -5.75 0.21 2.35
CA SER A 245 -4.49 0.90 2.67
C SER A 245 -4.01 1.84 1.55
N ILE A 246 -4.23 1.48 0.28
CA ILE A 246 -3.93 2.37 -0.86
C ILE A 246 -4.88 3.58 -0.86
N GLY A 247 -6.15 3.39 -0.54
CA GLY A 247 -7.10 4.49 -0.34
C GLY A 247 -6.68 5.41 0.81
N ALA A 248 -6.23 4.85 1.94
CA ALA A 248 -5.73 5.60 3.08
C ALA A 248 -4.44 6.37 2.74
N LEU A 249 -3.55 5.79 1.93
CA LEU A 249 -2.33 6.45 1.47
C LEU A 249 -2.65 7.64 0.55
N ALA A 250 -3.55 7.47 -0.41
CA ALA A 250 -4.00 8.55 -1.29
C ALA A 250 -4.65 9.70 -0.48
N LEU A 251 -5.50 9.35 0.49
CA LEU A 251 -6.11 10.27 1.44
C LEU A 251 -5.07 11.05 2.25
N GLY A 252 -4.05 10.36 2.78
CA GLY A 252 -3.00 11.00 3.56
C GLY A 252 -2.19 12.00 2.74
N LEU A 253 -1.81 11.65 1.49
CA LEU A 253 -1.14 12.57 0.58
C LEU A 253 -2.00 13.80 0.27
N ALA A 254 -3.30 13.61 0.02
CA ALA A 254 -4.25 14.70 -0.19
C ALA A 254 -4.36 15.59 1.05
N GLN A 255 -4.46 15.02 2.25
CA GLN A 255 -4.51 15.73 3.52
C GLN A 255 -3.25 16.59 3.74
N GLY A 256 -2.07 16.02 3.50
CA GLY A 256 -0.80 16.74 3.62
C GLY A 256 -0.72 17.93 2.65
N ALA A 257 -1.07 17.71 1.39
CA ALA A 257 -1.08 18.77 0.37
C ALA A 257 -2.08 19.89 0.71
N TYR A 258 -3.25 19.54 1.22
CA TYR A 258 -4.24 20.48 1.71
C TYR A 258 -3.73 21.33 2.88
N GLU A 259 -3.13 20.69 3.90
CA GLU A 259 -2.58 21.40 5.06
C GLU A 259 -1.49 22.40 4.66
N HIS A 260 -0.61 22.04 3.72
CA HIS A 260 0.37 22.95 3.15
C HIS A 260 -0.30 24.12 2.42
N SER A 261 -1.34 23.85 1.64
CA SER A 261 -2.07 24.89 0.90
C SER A 261 -2.77 25.89 1.82
N VAL A 262 -3.41 25.40 2.90
CA VAL A 262 -4.06 26.28 3.90
C VAL A 262 -3.04 27.19 4.58
N ARG A 263 -1.90 26.62 5.02
CA ARG A 263 -0.83 27.42 5.65
C ARG A 263 -0.29 28.49 4.68
N TYR A 264 0.03 28.08 3.46
CA TYR A 264 0.55 29.00 2.44
C TYR A 264 -0.45 30.09 2.09
N ALA A 265 -1.72 29.76 1.89
CA ALA A 265 -2.75 30.74 1.55
C ALA A 265 -2.93 31.84 2.63
N LYS A 266 -2.73 31.49 3.91
CA LYS A 266 -2.79 32.44 5.04
C LYS A 266 -1.56 33.35 5.13
N THR A 267 -0.40 32.87 4.69
CA THR A 267 0.87 33.60 4.85
C THR A 267 1.32 34.34 3.59
N ARG A 268 0.93 33.89 2.40
CA ARG A 268 1.28 34.51 1.13
C ARG A 268 0.39 35.73 0.86
N HIS A 269 0.98 36.90 0.63
CA HIS A 269 0.28 38.14 0.30
C HIS A 269 0.46 38.50 -1.17
N GLN A 270 -0.62 38.87 -1.83
CA GLN A 270 -0.64 39.51 -3.14
C GLN A 270 -1.77 40.56 -3.18
N PHE A 271 -1.62 41.61 -3.97
CA PHE A 271 -2.58 42.69 -4.06
C PHE A 271 -2.94 43.29 -2.68
N GLY A 272 -1.95 43.39 -1.78
CA GLY A 272 -2.06 44.00 -0.46
C GLY A 272 -2.74 43.13 0.62
N GLN A 273 -3.09 41.87 0.34
CA GLN A 273 -3.80 40.99 1.29
C GLN A 273 -3.35 39.53 1.16
N PRO A 274 -3.62 38.67 2.18
CA PRO A 274 -3.37 37.23 2.07
C PRO A 274 -4.17 36.62 0.92
N ILE A 275 -3.58 35.67 0.19
CA ILE A 275 -4.29 35.03 -0.93
C ILE A 275 -5.52 34.26 -0.48
N SER A 276 -5.62 33.87 0.79
CA SER A 276 -6.83 33.29 1.41
C SER A 276 -8.05 34.22 1.42
N SER A 277 -7.86 35.54 1.16
CA SER A 277 -8.96 36.51 1.03
C SER A 277 -9.66 36.46 -0.33
N PHE A 278 -9.06 35.79 -1.33
CA PHE A 278 -9.65 35.72 -2.67
C PHE A 278 -10.61 34.54 -2.77
N GLN A 279 -11.84 34.77 -3.24
CA GLN A 279 -12.87 33.71 -3.37
C GLN A 279 -12.41 32.51 -4.19
N ALA A 280 -11.65 32.73 -5.27
CA ALA A 280 -11.13 31.62 -6.08
C ALA A 280 -10.25 30.66 -5.27
N VAL A 281 -9.41 31.16 -4.36
CA VAL A 281 -8.58 30.35 -3.46
C VAL A 281 -9.45 29.68 -2.40
N GLN A 282 -10.44 30.39 -1.84
CA GLN A 282 -11.38 29.85 -0.85
C GLN A 282 -12.18 28.68 -1.43
N PHE A 283 -12.67 28.79 -2.67
CA PHE A 283 -13.42 27.72 -3.33
C PHE A 283 -12.53 26.49 -3.58
N LEU A 284 -11.31 26.66 -4.03
CA LEU A 284 -10.37 25.55 -4.17
C LEU A 284 -10.13 24.83 -2.84
N LEU A 285 -9.90 25.56 -1.76
CA LEU A 285 -9.69 24.97 -0.43
C LEU A 285 -10.95 24.25 0.08
N ALA A 286 -12.13 24.79 -0.18
CA ALA A 286 -13.40 24.15 0.17
C ALA A 286 -13.61 22.84 -0.60
N ASP A 287 -13.36 22.85 -1.92
CA ASP A 287 -13.47 21.66 -2.77
C ASP A 287 -12.46 20.57 -2.39
N MET A 288 -11.23 20.97 -2.02
CA MET A 288 -10.20 20.05 -1.49
C MET A 288 -10.70 19.39 -0.20
N ALA A 289 -11.24 20.16 0.74
CA ALA A 289 -11.74 19.65 2.02
C ALA A 289 -12.88 18.64 1.83
N VAL A 290 -13.85 18.94 0.95
CA VAL A 290 -14.96 18.03 0.64
C VAL A 290 -14.47 16.69 0.08
N ARG A 291 -13.53 16.72 -0.86
CA ARG A 291 -12.97 15.49 -1.47
C ARG A 291 -12.19 14.64 -0.46
N ILE A 292 -11.43 15.29 0.41
CA ILE A 292 -10.68 14.62 1.49
C ILE A 292 -11.65 13.94 2.45
N GLU A 293 -12.67 14.65 2.92
CA GLU A 293 -13.63 14.06 3.86
C GLU A 293 -14.43 12.92 3.24
N ALA A 294 -14.88 13.06 2.00
CA ALA A 294 -15.53 11.98 1.27
C ALA A 294 -14.62 10.74 1.11
N SER A 295 -13.34 10.95 0.80
CA SER A 295 -12.34 9.88 0.73
C SER A 295 -12.19 9.16 2.07
N ARG A 296 -12.09 9.93 3.16
CA ARG A 296 -11.95 9.41 4.53
C ARG A 296 -13.15 8.55 4.93
N LEU A 297 -14.36 9.05 4.68
CA LEU A 297 -15.59 8.32 4.96
C LEU A 297 -15.64 6.97 4.22
N MET A 298 -15.27 6.94 2.94
CA MET A 298 -15.25 5.70 2.15
C MET A 298 -14.18 4.71 2.61
N VAL A 299 -12.96 5.19 2.88
CA VAL A 299 -11.83 4.35 3.33
C VAL A 299 -12.15 3.73 4.69
N TYR A 300 -12.61 4.53 5.63
CA TYR A 300 -12.93 4.05 6.98
C TYR A 300 -14.15 3.15 6.99
N HIS A 301 -15.16 3.41 6.16
CA HIS A 301 -16.29 2.51 6.00
C HIS A 301 -15.85 1.13 5.50
N ALA A 302 -14.98 1.07 4.49
CA ALA A 302 -14.45 -0.19 3.97
C ALA A 302 -13.64 -0.94 5.05
N ALA A 303 -12.85 -0.22 5.86
CA ALA A 303 -12.11 -0.79 6.98
C ALA A 303 -13.04 -1.40 8.03
N LEU A 304 -14.04 -0.67 8.46
CA LEU A 304 -15.05 -1.14 9.43
C LEU A 304 -15.83 -2.36 8.94
N LEU A 305 -16.16 -2.44 7.65
CA LEU A 305 -16.81 -3.63 7.08
C LEU A 305 -15.90 -4.85 7.17
N LYS A 306 -14.61 -4.68 6.87
CA LYS A 306 -13.62 -5.75 7.02
C LYS A 306 -13.48 -6.21 8.46
N ASP A 307 -13.39 -5.28 9.41
CA ASP A 307 -13.30 -5.57 10.85
C ASP A 307 -14.54 -6.30 11.37
N ALA A 308 -15.71 -5.98 10.83
CA ALA A 308 -16.95 -6.68 11.11
C ALA A 308 -17.08 -8.04 10.41
N GLY A 309 -16.07 -8.51 9.69
CA GLY A 309 -16.10 -9.77 8.93
C GLY A 309 -17.10 -9.78 7.76
N ARG A 310 -17.54 -8.61 7.29
CA ARG A 310 -18.51 -8.47 6.20
C ARG A 310 -17.84 -8.43 4.84
N GLU A 311 -18.56 -8.84 3.78
CA GLU A 311 -18.13 -8.62 2.39
C GLU A 311 -17.92 -7.14 2.16
N HIS A 312 -16.75 -6.80 1.57
CA HIS A 312 -16.32 -5.41 1.39
C HIS A 312 -15.60 -5.17 0.05
N VAL A 313 -15.72 -6.09 -0.91
CA VAL A 313 -15.04 -6.00 -2.23
C VAL A 313 -15.42 -4.72 -2.95
N LYS A 314 -16.72 -4.42 -3.02
CA LYS A 314 -17.24 -3.22 -3.66
C LYS A 314 -16.79 -1.95 -2.94
N GLU A 315 -16.95 -1.91 -1.64
CA GLU A 315 -16.63 -0.73 -0.82
C GLU A 315 -15.12 -0.43 -0.83
N SER A 316 -14.27 -1.45 -0.76
CA SER A 316 -12.80 -1.30 -0.90
C SER A 316 -12.40 -0.77 -2.28
N ALA A 317 -13.05 -1.26 -3.34
CA ALA A 317 -12.80 -0.77 -4.69
C ALA A 317 -13.28 0.68 -4.87
N MET A 318 -14.46 1.04 -4.33
CA MET A 318 -15.00 2.41 -4.34
C MET A 318 -14.09 3.37 -3.55
N ALA A 319 -13.66 2.97 -2.37
CA ALA A 319 -12.76 3.76 -1.52
C ALA A 319 -11.43 4.06 -2.24
N LYS A 320 -10.79 3.03 -2.80
CA LYS A 320 -9.52 3.17 -3.53
C LYS A 320 -9.70 4.05 -4.78
N LEU A 321 -10.72 3.80 -5.58
CA LEU A 321 -11.00 4.56 -6.78
C LEU A 321 -11.20 6.05 -6.46
N PHE A 322 -12.12 6.34 -5.55
CA PHE A 322 -12.45 7.72 -5.21
C PHE A 322 -11.28 8.46 -4.56
N ALA A 323 -10.62 7.84 -3.57
CA ALA A 323 -9.52 8.48 -2.84
C ALA A 323 -8.32 8.75 -3.76
N SER A 324 -7.99 7.85 -4.70
CA SER A 324 -6.87 8.06 -5.62
C SER A 324 -7.14 9.19 -6.63
N GLU A 325 -8.31 9.24 -7.23
CA GLU A 325 -8.69 10.29 -8.18
C GLU A 325 -8.88 11.65 -7.47
N ALA A 326 -9.49 11.66 -6.28
CA ALA A 326 -9.58 12.85 -5.43
C ALA A 326 -8.19 13.33 -4.99
N GLY A 327 -7.29 12.43 -4.61
CA GLY A 327 -5.92 12.75 -4.23
C GLY A 327 -5.12 13.40 -5.35
N ASN A 328 -5.24 12.89 -6.58
CA ASN A 328 -4.64 13.51 -7.76
C ASN A 328 -5.14 14.94 -7.96
N TRP A 329 -6.46 15.13 -7.89
CA TRP A 329 -7.07 16.45 -8.05
C TRP A 329 -6.63 17.40 -6.92
N VAL A 330 -6.63 16.97 -5.67
CA VAL A 330 -6.25 17.79 -4.49
C VAL A 330 -4.79 18.22 -4.59
N THR A 331 -3.88 17.33 -4.93
CA THR A 331 -2.46 17.64 -5.04
C THR A 331 -2.15 18.54 -6.23
N ASP A 332 -2.87 18.42 -7.36
CA ASP A 332 -2.82 19.36 -8.48
C ASP A 332 -3.24 20.78 -8.03
N LYS A 333 -4.36 20.88 -7.28
CA LYS A 333 -4.81 22.19 -6.78
C LYS A 333 -3.89 22.77 -5.72
N ALA A 334 -3.21 21.92 -4.94
CA ALA A 334 -2.18 22.37 -4.03
C ALA A 334 -1.00 23.06 -4.76
N ILE A 335 -0.51 22.46 -5.84
CA ILE A 335 0.50 23.07 -6.71
C ILE A 335 -0.02 24.41 -7.23
N GLN A 336 -1.26 24.46 -7.74
CA GLN A 336 -1.87 25.68 -8.28
C GLN A 336 -1.97 26.80 -7.24
N ILE A 337 -2.36 26.50 -5.99
CA ILE A 337 -2.44 27.49 -4.91
C ILE A 337 -1.06 28.06 -4.56
N HIS A 338 -0.01 27.24 -4.61
CA HIS A 338 1.36 27.68 -4.35
C HIS A 338 1.97 28.45 -5.54
N GLY A 339 1.36 28.39 -6.74
CA GLY A 339 1.86 29.05 -7.94
C GLY A 339 3.26 28.55 -8.34
N GLY A 340 4.15 29.45 -8.76
CA GLY A 340 5.51 29.07 -9.18
C GLY A 340 6.30 28.33 -8.11
N LEU A 341 6.09 28.63 -6.83
CA LEU A 341 6.73 27.92 -5.72
C LEU A 341 6.27 26.46 -5.65
N GLY A 342 4.99 26.19 -5.93
CA GLY A 342 4.42 24.84 -5.96
C GLY A 342 5.01 23.95 -7.06
N TYR A 343 5.58 24.55 -8.11
CA TYR A 343 6.27 23.84 -9.19
C TYR A 343 7.74 23.57 -8.88
N CYS A 344 8.27 24.18 -7.81
CA CYS A 344 9.65 24.00 -7.35
C CYS A 344 9.72 22.95 -6.23
N ARG A 345 10.86 22.28 -6.11
CA ARG A 345 11.09 21.24 -5.08
C ARG A 345 11.27 21.79 -3.65
N ASP A 346 11.16 23.11 -3.45
CA ASP A 346 11.31 23.75 -2.14
C ASP A 346 10.12 23.50 -1.22
N VAL A 347 8.97 23.18 -1.78
CA VAL A 347 7.75 22.81 -1.05
C VAL A 347 7.30 21.41 -1.41
N PRO A 348 6.68 20.65 -0.47
CA PRO A 348 6.42 19.24 -0.65
C PRO A 348 5.26 18.91 -1.61
N VAL A 349 4.46 19.89 -2.04
CA VAL A 349 3.23 19.63 -2.79
C VAL A 349 3.49 18.99 -4.16
N GLU A 350 4.59 19.35 -4.84
CA GLU A 350 4.98 18.73 -6.11
C GLU A 350 5.34 17.24 -5.93
N ARG A 351 6.06 16.89 -4.84
CA ARG A 351 6.39 15.50 -4.49
C ARG A 351 5.11 14.72 -4.20
N MET A 352 4.20 15.28 -3.41
CA MET A 352 2.92 14.64 -3.09
C MET A 352 2.08 14.37 -4.34
N HIS A 353 2.13 15.28 -5.33
CA HIS A 353 1.46 15.07 -6.62
C HIS A 353 2.11 13.96 -7.45
N ARG A 354 3.44 13.86 -7.48
CA ARG A 354 4.13 12.74 -8.12
C ARG A 354 3.82 11.41 -7.43
N ASP A 355 3.80 11.41 -6.11
CA ASP A 355 3.59 10.22 -5.29
C ASP A 355 2.17 9.67 -5.44
N VAL A 356 1.14 10.53 -5.41
CA VAL A 356 -0.26 10.09 -5.43
C VAL A 356 -0.66 9.43 -6.76
N LYS A 357 0.02 9.72 -7.85
CA LYS A 357 -0.30 9.15 -9.16
C LYS A 357 -0.27 7.62 -9.19
N LEU A 358 0.65 7.01 -8.42
CA LEU A 358 0.69 5.55 -8.32
C LEU A 358 -0.61 4.96 -7.77
N MET A 359 -1.33 5.70 -6.93
CA MET A 359 -2.56 5.19 -6.29
C MET A 359 -3.68 4.91 -7.30
N GLU A 360 -3.66 5.50 -8.48
CA GLU A 360 -4.59 5.16 -9.58
C GLU A 360 -4.16 3.90 -10.36
N ILE A 361 -2.91 3.47 -10.24
CA ILE A 361 -2.29 2.41 -11.05
C ILE A 361 -2.07 1.13 -10.25
N GLY A 362 -1.42 1.24 -9.09
CA GLY A 362 -1.04 0.10 -8.24
C GLY A 362 -2.25 -0.59 -7.60
N GLU A 363 -2.10 -1.88 -7.32
CA GLU A 363 -3.14 -2.76 -6.73
C GLU A 363 -4.46 -2.79 -7.52
N GLY A 364 -4.35 -2.70 -8.83
CA GLY A 364 -5.45 -2.64 -9.79
C GLY A 364 -5.78 -1.19 -10.18
N THR A 365 -5.68 -0.92 -11.48
CA THR A 365 -5.92 0.42 -12.03
C THR A 365 -7.33 0.93 -11.73
N SER A 366 -7.55 2.24 -11.90
CA SER A 366 -8.90 2.85 -11.77
C SER A 366 -9.94 2.15 -12.62
N GLU A 367 -9.56 1.65 -13.82
CA GLU A 367 -10.42 0.86 -14.70
C GLU A 367 -10.77 -0.50 -14.08
N ILE A 368 -9.80 -1.18 -13.50
CA ILE A 368 -10.04 -2.45 -12.78
C ILE A 368 -10.95 -2.23 -11.57
N GLN A 369 -10.81 -1.12 -10.82
CA GLN A 369 -11.75 -0.82 -9.73
C GLN A 369 -13.17 -0.63 -10.26
N ARG A 370 -13.35 0.09 -11.37
CA ARG A 370 -14.67 0.27 -12.02
C ARG A 370 -15.28 -1.06 -12.46
N LEU A 371 -14.48 -1.96 -13.05
CA LEU A 371 -14.95 -3.31 -13.43
C LEU A 371 -15.41 -4.11 -12.21
N LEU A 372 -14.65 -4.05 -11.08
CA LEU A 372 -15.01 -4.74 -9.86
C LEU A 372 -16.30 -4.20 -9.26
N ILE A 373 -16.44 -2.88 -9.18
CA ILE A 373 -17.64 -2.22 -8.67
C ILE A 373 -18.87 -2.61 -9.52
N ALA A 374 -18.75 -2.52 -10.84
CA ALA A 374 -19.83 -2.87 -11.76
C ALA A 374 -20.24 -4.35 -11.62
N ARG A 375 -19.27 -5.25 -11.51
CA ARG A 375 -19.52 -6.67 -11.29
C ARG A 375 -20.29 -6.95 -10.00
N GLU A 376 -19.89 -6.30 -8.89
CA GLU A 376 -20.57 -6.50 -7.62
C GLU A 376 -21.98 -5.89 -7.62
N ILE A 377 -22.21 -4.77 -8.29
CA ILE A 377 -23.55 -4.19 -8.46
C ILE A 377 -24.45 -5.12 -9.28
N LEU A 378 -23.96 -5.66 -10.39
CA LEU A 378 -24.73 -6.51 -11.29
C LEU A 378 -24.96 -7.93 -10.76
N ARG A 379 -24.24 -8.38 -9.72
CA ARG A 379 -24.51 -9.64 -9.04
C ARG A 379 -25.70 -9.57 -8.09
N CYS A 380 -26.06 -8.37 -7.64
CA CYS A 380 -27.13 -8.14 -6.68
C CYS A 380 -28.50 -7.92 -7.35
N VAL A 381 -28.58 -7.98 -8.67
CA VAL A 381 -29.78 -7.90 -9.50
C VAL A 381 -30.02 -9.25 -10.18
#